data_be1046ae6c7de4ad486668a40ac10844
#
_entry.id   be1046ae6c7de4ad486668a40ac10844
#
_cell.length_a   1.000
_cell.length_b   1.000
_cell.length_c   1.000
_cell.angle_alpha   90.00
_cell.angle_beta   90.00
_cell.angle_gamma   90.00
#
_symmetry.space_group_name_H-M   'P 1'
#
loop_
_entity.id
_entity.type
_entity.pdbx_description
1 polymer ?
#
loop_
_entity_poly.entity_id
_entity_poly.type
_entity_poly.pdbx_seq_one_letter_code
_entity_poly.pdbx_strand_id
1 'polypeptide(L)'
;MDAVVRWLEESTHKRTLDMDKFHLKWLDLYLREYLLNEIDQDVVEFIAKKREEEGVKPASVNRMLEVLRAILNRAYKDWGWLEKVPAIRMRKEDTRRIRWLTQREAKMLLSELPEHLKNMAEFTLATGLCESNVTQLQWSQVDLKPGHALIHPDQSKSRRAIPVPLNKNAKAIIEEQKGKNKEFVFTYKLNPVTRCNNHAWRKALKRARISDFRWHDLRHTWASWHVQRGTPLHKLQQLGGWANYEMVLRYAHLSSVQLRLASERINDTI
;
A
#
# COMPACT_ATOMS: atom_id res chain seq x y z
N MET A 1 28.53 -9.05 -13.79
CA MET A 1 28.72 -7.83 -12.94
C MET A 1 28.31 -6.57 -13.70
N ASP A 2 28.74 -6.37 -14.92
CA ASP A 2 28.53 -5.12 -15.71
C ASP A 2 27.06 -4.72 -15.89
N ALA A 3 26.16 -5.71 -16.12
CA ALA A 3 24.74 -5.44 -16.27
C ALA A 3 24.11 -4.89 -14.99
N VAL A 4 24.55 -5.34 -13.81
CA VAL A 4 24.07 -4.85 -12.52
C VAL A 4 24.56 -3.42 -12.26
N VAL A 5 25.83 -3.15 -12.55
CA VAL A 5 26.41 -1.81 -12.41
C VAL A 5 25.65 -0.81 -13.29
N ARG A 6 25.52 -1.12 -14.58
CA ARG A 6 24.77 -0.28 -15.52
C ARG A 6 23.31 -0.09 -15.13
N TRP A 7 22.64 -1.16 -14.67
CA TRP A 7 21.27 -1.07 -14.14
C TRP A 7 21.15 -0.09 -12.97
N LEU A 8 22.08 -0.15 -12.02
CA LEU A 8 22.07 0.71 -10.84
C LEU A 8 22.31 2.18 -11.21
N GLU A 9 23.23 2.46 -12.12
CA GLU A 9 23.52 3.82 -12.63
C GLU A 9 22.28 4.42 -13.32
N GLU A 10 21.63 3.66 -14.20
CA GLU A 10 20.46 4.10 -14.94
C GLU A 10 19.16 4.15 -14.08
N SER A 11 19.16 3.50 -12.92
CA SER A 11 17.96 3.37 -12.06
C SER A 11 17.96 4.28 -10.84
N THR A 12 18.84 5.27 -10.76
CA THR A 12 18.97 6.18 -9.60
C THR A 12 17.68 6.93 -9.25
N HIS A 13 16.79 7.16 -10.22
CA HIS A 13 15.49 7.80 -10.05
C HIS A 13 14.42 6.91 -9.38
N LYS A 14 14.69 5.61 -9.18
CA LYS A 14 13.73 4.66 -8.59
C LYS A 14 13.65 4.82 -7.08
N ARG A 15 12.43 5.04 -6.56
CA ARG A 15 12.16 5.07 -5.11
C ARG A 15 12.41 3.72 -4.41
N THR A 16 12.39 2.61 -5.17
CA THR A 16 12.57 1.25 -4.67
C THR A 16 13.99 0.73 -4.87
N LEU A 17 14.93 1.58 -5.22
CA LEU A 17 16.30 1.17 -5.58
C LEU A 17 16.98 0.39 -4.46
N ASP A 18 16.75 0.75 -3.19
CA ASP A 18 17.33 0.02 -2.05
C ASP A 18 16.78 -1.41 -1.94
N MET A 19 15.51 -1.62 -2.30
CA MET A 19 14.95 -2.97 -2.37
C MET A 19 15.50 -3.76 -3.55
N ASP A 20 15.71 -3.10 -4.70
CA ASP A 20 16.37 -3.71 -5.84
C ASP A 20 17.80 -4.14 -5.46
N LYS A 21 18.58 -3.28 -4.79
CA LYS A 21 19.92 -3.59 -4.28
C LYS A 21 19.91 -4.79 -3.31
N PHE A 22 18.89 -4.86 -2.44
CA PHE A 22 18.72 -6.01 -1.54
C PHE A 22 18.54 -7.32 -2.31
N HIS A 23 17.69 -7.33 -3.35
CA HIS A 23 17.51 -8.50 -4.20
C HIS A 23 18.74 -8.82 -5.05
N LEU A 24 19.41 -7.80 -5.58
CA LEU A 24 20.64 -7.98 -6.35
C LEU A 24 21.77 -8.57 -5.52
N LYS A 25 21.94 -8.13 -4.28
CA LYS A 25 22.94 -8.71 -3.35
C LYS A 25 22.69 -10.20 -3.10
N TRP A 26 21.43 -10.63 -3.04
CA TRP A 26 21.09 -12.05 -2.91
C TRP A 26 21.32 -12.80 -4.22
N LEU A 27 20.94 -12.25 -5.37
CA LEU A 27 21.16 -12.83 -6.69
C LEU A 27 22.65 -12.99 -7.01
N ASP A 28 23.49 -12.09 -6.54
CA ASP A 28 24.94 -12.13 -6.73
C ASP A 28 25.57 -13.41 -6.18
N LEU A 29 25.01 -14.01 -5.12
CA LEU A 29 25.49 -15.30 -4.58
C LEU A 29 25.41 -16.44 -5.58
N TYR A 30 24.51 -16.35 -6.54
CA TYR A 30 24.23 -17.43 -7.51
C TYR A 30 24.57 -17.05 -8.95
N LEU A 31 24.61 -15.76 -9.30
CA LEU A 31 24.73 -15.31 -10.69
C LEU A 31 26.04 -14.58 -11.00
N ARG A 32 26.92 -14.33 -10.02
CA ARG A 32 28.13 -13.53 -10.26
C ARG A 32 29.06 -14.11 -11.34
N GLU A 33 29.10 -15.43 -11.46
CA GLU A 33 29.98 -16.14 -12.42
C GLU A 33 29.27 -16.41 -13.78
N TYR A 34 27.97 -16.11 -13.89
CA TYR A 34 27.23 -16.30 -15.12
C TYR A 34 27.38 -15.12 -16.08
N LEU A 35 27.56 -15.44 -17.36
CA LEU A 35 27.34 -14.49 -18.43
C LEU A 35 25.83 -14.31 -18.67
N LEU A 36 25.43 -13.13 -19.19
CA LEU A 36 24.00 -12.85 -19.39
C LEU A 36 23.29 -13.85 -20.31
N ASN A 37 23.98 -14.34 -21.34
CA ASN A 37 23.45 -15.31 -22.31
C ASN A 37 23.38 -16.74 -21.74
N GLU A 38 24.02 -17.02 -20.62
CA GLU A 38 23.96 -18.29 -19.90
C GLU A 38 22.79 -18.34 -18.91
N ILE A 39 22.17 -17.19 -18.61
CA ILE A 39 21.00 -17.14 -17.74
C ILE A 39 19.77 -17.55 -18.55
N ASP A 40 19.55 -18.84 -18.62
CA ASP A 40 18.40 -19.46 -19.29
C ASP A 40 17.22 -19.68 -18.33
N GLN A 41 16.18 -20.37 -18.80
CA GLN A 41 14.99 -20.65 -18.00
C GLN A 41 15.31 -21.59 -16.82
N ASP A 42 16.24 -22.53 -16.97
CA ASP A 42 16.58 -23.50 -15.94
C ASP A 42 17.36 -22.83 -14.80
N VAL A 43 18.29 -21.93 -15.14
CA VAL A 43 18.99 -21.10 -14.15
C VAL A 43 18.01 -20.23 -13.37
N VAL A 44 17.05 -19.57 -14.04
CA VAL A 44 16.03 -18.75 -13.38
C VAL A 44 15.17 -19.60 -12.44
N GLU A 45 14.77 -20.80 -12.87
CA GLU A 45 13.96 -21.70 -12.05
C GLU A 45 14.75 -22.23 -10.84
N PHE A 46 16.03 -22.58 -11.03
CA PHE A 46 16.93 -22.97 -9.94
C PHE A 46 17.02 -21.86 -8.86
N ILE A 47 17.25 -20.60 -9.27
CA ILE A 47 17.34 -19.47 -8.36
C ILE A 47 16.01 -19.25 -7.61
N ALA A 48 14.88 -19.36 -8.30
CA ALA A 48 13.59 -19.20 -7.70
C ALA A 48 13.32 -20.28 -6.62
N LYS A 49 13.69 -21.54 -6.89
CA LYS A 49 13.61 -22.66 -5.91
C LYS A 49 14.52 -22.40 -4.70
N LYS A 50 15.76 -21.96 -4.94
CA LYS A 50 16.69 -21.60 -3.84
C LYS A 50 16.09 -20.53 -2.93
N ARG A 51 15.40 -19.54 -3.50
CA ARG A 51 14.73 -18.51 -2.71
C ARG A 51 13.51 -19.05 -1.95
N GLU A 52 12.78 -20.00 -2.52
CA GLU A 52 11.67 -20.70 -1.86
C GLU A 52 12.13 -21.57 -0.69
N GLU A 53 13.27 -22.26 -0.82
CA GLU A 53 13.88 -23.08 0.23
C GLU A 53 14.18 -22.28 1.51
N GLU A 54 14.40 -20.98 1.42
CA GLU A 54 14.55 -20.09 2.57
C GLU A 54 13.22 -19.79 3.30
N GLY A 55 12.10 -20.35 2.84
CA GLY A 55 10.77 -20.16 3.45
C GLY A 55 10.16 -18.78 3.22
N VAL A 56 10.65 -18.00 2.23
CA VAL A 56 10.04 -16.70 1.90
C VAL A 56 8.75 -16.89 1.11
N LYS A 57 7.85 -15.90 1.22
CA LYS A 57 6.56 -15.93 0.52
C LYS A 57 6.73 -15.83 -0.99
N PRO A 58 5.82 -16.44 -1.80
CA PRO A 58 5.81 -16.33 -3.27
C PRO A 58 5.95 -14.87 -3.77
N ALA A 59 5.30 -13.92 -3.13
CA ALA A 59 5.43 -12.50 -3.46
C ALA A 59 6.87 -11.97 -3.34
N SER A 60 7.67 -12.47 -2.38
CA SER A 60 9.07 -12.06 -2.22
C SER A 60 9.96 -12.67 -3.31
N VAL A 61 9.69 -13.93 -3.69
CA VAL A 61 10.34 -14.58 -4.84
C VAL A 61 10.03 -13.79 -6.12
N ASN A 62 8.76 -13.44 -6.34
CA ASN A 62 8.34 -12.67 -7.51
C ASN A 62 9.04 -11.31 -7.60
N ARG A 63 9.19 -10.60 -6.48
CA ARG A 63 9.91 -9.30 -6.46
C ARG A 63 11.37 -9.44 -6.89
N MET A 64 12.04 -10.49 -6.43
CA MET A 64 13.41 -10.78 -6.88
C MET A 64 13.45 -11.10 -8.38
N LEU A 65 12.54 -11.94 -8.86
CA LEU A 65 12.43 -12.29 -10.28
C LEU A 65 12.07 -11.08 -11.16
N GLU A 66 11.25 -10.14 -10.66
CA GLU A 66 10.95 -8.88 -11.35
C GLU A 66 12.20 -8.02 -11.58
N VAL A 67 13.10 -7.94 -10.59
CA VAL A 67 14.38 -7.22 -10.74
C VAL A 67 15.25 -7.90 -11.79
N LEU A 68 15.43 -9.21 -11.72
CA LEU A 68 16.19 -9.98 -12.71
C LEU A 68 15.61 -9.79 -14.12
N ARG A 69 14.29 -9.95 -14.26
CA ARG A 69 13.58 -9.76 -15.53
C ARG A 69 13.78 -8.35 -16.10
N ALA A 70 13.77 -7.34 -15.23
CA ALA A 70 13.95 -5.95 -15.66
C ALA A 70 15.36 -5.72 -16.22
N ILE A 71 16.40 -6.29 -15.60
CA ILE A 71 17.79 -6.20 -16.10
C ILE A 71 17.93 -6.94 -17.43
N LEU A 72 17.44 -8.18 -17.52
CA LEU A 72 17.52 -8.97 -18.75
C LEU A 72 16.75 -8.31 -19.92
N ASN A 73 15.57 -7.73 -19.64
CA ASN A 73 14.84 -6.97 -20.66
C ASN A 73 15.60 -5.71 -21.13
N ARG A 74 16.30 -5.01 -20.24
CA ARG A 74 17.17 -3.88 -20.63
C ARG A 74 18.35 -4.35 -21.44
N ALA A 75 19.00 -5.43 -21.01
CA ALA A 75 20.10 -6.03 -21.74
C ALA A 75 19.71 -6.42 -23.18
N TYR A 76 18.49 -6.91 -23.36
CA TYR A 76 17.93 -7.23 -24.67
C TYR A 76 17.54 -5.99 -25.48
N LYS A 77 16.67 -5.13 -24.91
CA LYS A 77 15.99 -4.06 -25.66
C LYS A 77 16.81 -2.80 -25.83
N ASP A 78 17.52 -2.41 -24.76
CA ASP A 78 18.15 -1.09 -24.69
C ASP A 78 19.66 -1.17 -24.89
N TRP A 79 20.32 -2.24 -24.42
CA TRP A 79 21.79 -2.36 -24.49
C TRP A 79 22.29 -3.22 -25.64
N GLY A 80 21.42 -4.07 -26.24
CA GLY A 80 21.83 -4.96 -27.33
C GLY A 80 22.81 -6.06 -26.89
N TRP A 81 22.82 -6.44 -25.60
CA TRP A 81 23.73 -7.43 -25.04
C TRP A 81 23.15 -8.86 -25.06
N LEU A 82 21.86 -8.99 -25.36
CA LEU A 82 21.17 -10.27 -25.48
C LEU A 82 20.37 -10.31 -26.77
N GLU A 83 20.29 -11.48 -27.38
CA GLU A 83 19.41 -11.73 -28.53
C GLU A 83 17.98 -12.11 -28.11
N LYS A 84 17.82 -12.68 -26.91
CA LYS A 84 16.53 -13.10 -26.35
C LYS A 84 16.56 -13.04 -24.82
N VAL A 85 15.36 -12.92 -24.22
CA VAL A 85 15.18 -12.99 -22.76
C VAL A 85 14.53 -14.34 -22.41
N PRO A 86 15.04 -15.07 -21.40
CA PRO A 86 14.43 -16.33 -20.97
C PRO A 86 13.02 -16.10 -20.40
N ALA A 87 12.16 -17.12 -20.51
CA ALA A 87 10.86 -17.10 -19.89
C ALA A 87 10.99 -17.15 -18.37
N ILE A 88 10.46 -16.14 -17.69
CA ILE A 88 10.48 -16.05 -16.21
C ILE A 88 9.07 -16.29 -15.68
N ARG A 89 8.85 -17.46 -15.10
CA ARG A 89 7.56 -17.85 -14.51
C ARG A 89 7.44 -17.28 -13.10
N MET A 90 6.43 -16.41 -12.91
CA MET A 90 6.09 -15.88 -11.58
C MET A 90 5.39 -16.96 -10.76
N ARG A 91 5.62 -16.94 -9.44
CA ARG A 91 4.95 -17.82 -8.48
C ARG A 91 3.51 -17.35 -8.26
N LYS A 92 2.59 -18.29 -8.10
CA LYS A 92 1.21 -17.96 -7.77
C LYS A 92 1.16 -17.33 -6.39
N GLU A 93 0.71 -16.08 -6.33
CA GLU A 93 0.47 -15.39 -5.07
C GLU A 93 -0.95 -15.71 -4.56
N ASP A 94 -1.07 -15.89 -3.25
CA ASP A 94 -2.39 -16.00 -2.64
C ASP A 94 -3.20 -14.73 -2.89
N THR A 95 -4.48 -14.90 -3.19
CA THR A 95 -5.41 -13.77 -3.33
C THR A 95 -5.37 -12.93 -2.06
N ARG A 96 -5.06 -11.65 -2.20
CA ARG A 96 -4.93 -10.72 -1.07
C ARG A 96 -6.24 -10.70 -0.30
N ARG A 97 -6.24 -11.31 0.88
CA ARG A 97 -7.36 -11.23 1.82
C ARG A 97 -7.60 -9.78 2.21
N ILE A 98 -8.85 -9.32 2.07
CA ILE A 98 -9.28 -8.05 2.62
C ILE A 98 -9.72 -8.31 4.06
N ARG A 99 -8.99 -7.75 5.02
CA ARG A 99 -9.36 -7.72 6.43
C ARG A 99 -9.85 -6.31 6.77
N TRP A 100 -11.03 -6.23 7.37
CA TRP A 100 -11.58 -4.97 7.89
C TRP A 100 -12.14 -5.19 9.30
N LEU A 101 -12.29 -4.11 10.05
CA LEU A 101 -12.87 -4.12 11.39
C LEU A 101 -14.37 -3.87 11.32
N THR A 102 -15.10 -4.56 12.16
CA THR A 102 -16.45 -4.14 12.55
C THR A 102 -16.36 -2.83 13.35
N GLN A 103 -17.48 -2.12 13.48
CA GLN A 103 -17.50 -0.88 14.29
C GLN A 103 -17.14 -1.15 15.75
N ARG A 104 -17.53 -2.31 16.29
CA ARG A 104 -17.20 -2.75 17.65
C ARG A 104 -15.69 -2.98 17.80
N GLU A 105 -15.07 -3.74 16.89
CA GLU A 105 -13.62 -3.97 16.90
C GLU A 105 -12.84 -2.66 16.77
N ALA A 106 -13.29 -1.75 15.90
CA ALA A 106 -12.64 -0.44 15.75
C ALA A 106 -12.70 0.37 17.04
N LYS A 107 -13.84 0.45 17.72
CA LYS A 107 -13.96 1.11 19.02
C LYS A 107 -13.04 0.49 20.07
N MET A 108 -12.99 -0.84 20.14
CA MET A 108 -12.10 -1.57 21.06
C MET A 108 -10.63 -1.28 20.77
N LEU A 109 -10.23 -1.26 19.49
CA LEU A 109 -8.85 -0.92 19.11
C LEU A 109 -8.49 0.52 19.52
N LEU A 110 -9.37 1.46 19.19
CA LEU A 110 -9.14 2.88 19.47
C LEU A 110 -9.03 3.18 20.97
N SER A 111 -9.76 2.48 21.83
CA SER A 111 -9.66 2.63 23.30
C SER A 111 -8.32 2.09 23.88
N GLU A 112 -7.66 1.19 23.14
CA GLU A 112 -6.41 0.59 23.57
C GLU A 112 -5.16 1.30 22.99
N LEU A 113 -5.35 2.22 22.05
CA LEU A 113 -4.25 2.95 21.43
C LEU A 113 -3.80 4.14 22.30
N PRO A 114 -2.47 4.42 22.37
CA PRO A 114 -2.02 5.68 22.91
C PRO A 114 -2.51 6.85 22.04
N GLU A 115 -2.74 8.01 22.66
CA GLU A 115 -3.42 9.17 22.04
C GLU A 115 -2.92 9.50 20.63
N HIS A 116 -1.61 9.60 20.43
CA HIS A 116 -1.05 9.95 19.12
C HIS A 116 -1.36 8.91 18.04
N LEU A 117 -1.36 7.60 18.36
CA LEU A 117 -1.75 6.56 17.41
C LEU A 117 -3.27 6.49 17.22
N LYS A 118 -4.05 6.74 18.29
CA LYS A 118 -5.49 6.82 18.23
C LYS A 118 -5.95 7.90 17.24
N ASN A 119 -5.46 9.13 17.39
CA ASN A 119 -5.81 10.24 16.50
C ASN A 119 -5.49 9.95 15.04
N MET A 120 -4.31 9.38 14.75
CA MET A 120 -3.93 8.96 13.39
C MET A 120 -4.80 7.81 12.87
N ALA A 121 -5.16 6.83 13.70
CA ALA A 121 -6.03 5.71 13.31
C ALA A 121 -7.46 6.18 13.03
N GLU A 122 -8.02 7.04 13.88
CA GLU A 122 -9.34 7.66 13.67
C GLU A 122 -9.36 8.50 12.40
N PHE A 123 -8.30 9.29 12.16
CA PHE A 123 -8.17 10.07 10.94
C PHE A 123 -8.07 9.17 9.69
N THR A 124 -7.33 8.06 9.77
CA THR A 124 -7.28 7.05 8.70
C THR A 124 -8.67 6.44 8.44
N LEU A 125 -9.42 6.11 9.50
CA LEU A 125 -10.79 5.59 9.39
C LEU A 125 -11.79 6.63 8.85
N ALA A 126 -11.51 7.92 9.03
CA ALA A 126 -12.36 9.00 8.52
C ALA A 126 -12.06 9.38 7.06
N THR A 127 -10.82 9.19 6.58
CA THR A 127 -10.35 9.69 5.28
C THR A 127 -9.90 8.61 4.31
N GLY A 128 -9.58 7.42 4.79
CA GLY A 128 -9.01 6.33 3.99
C GLY A 128 -7.56 6.56 3.54
N LEU A 129 -6.87 7.57 4.05
CA LEU A 129 -5.48 7.83 3.70
C LEU A 129 -4.54 6.70 4.14
N CYS A 130 -3.46 6.49 3.40
CA CYS A 130 -2.44 5.51 3.78
C CYS A 130 -1.55 6.05 4.92
N GLU A 131 -0.82 5.14 5.59
CA GLU A 131 0.03 5.47 6.74
C GLU A 131 0.94 6.67 6.48
N SER A 132 1.70 6.65 5.38
CA SER A 132 2.63 7.72 5.05
C SER A 132 1.94 9.07 4.82
N ASN A 133 0.76 9.09 4.21
CA ASN A 133 0.03 10.34 3.99
C ASN A 133 -0.55 10.91 5.30
N VAL A 134 -0.84 10.08 6.28
CA VAL A 134 -1.28 10.54 7.61
C VAL A 134 -0.10 11.02 8.42
N THR A 135 0.97 10.24 8.52
CA THR A 135 2.14 10.58 9.35
C THR A 135 2.90 11.80 8.84
N GLN A 136 2.86 12.04 7.51
CA GLN A 136 3.57 13.13 6.85
C GLN A 136 2.63 14.28 6.44
N LEU A 137 1.38 14.31 6.96
CA LEU A 137 0.45 15.39 6.66
C LEU A 137 0.93 16.70 7.27
N GLN A 138 1.10 17.72 6.42
CA GLN A 138 1.52 19.06 6.82
C GLN A 138 0.33 20.03 6.92
N TRP A 139 0.47 21.05 7.76
CA TRP A 139 -0.54 22.11 7.88
C TRP A 139 -0.78 22.87 6.58
N SER A 140 0.24 23.04 5.76
CA SER A 140 0.14 23.65 4.42
C SER A 140 -0.76 22.88 3.45
N GLN A 141 -1.04 21.61 3.72
CA GLN A 141 -1.90 20.75 2.92
C GLN A 141 -3.35 20.73 3.36
N VAL A 142 -3.68 21.40 4.49
CA VAL A 142 -5.01 21.32 5.13
C VAL A 142 -5.71 22.67 5.07
N ASP A 143 -6.90 22.67 4.49
CA ASP A 143 -7.81 23.79 4.54
C ASP A 143 -9.12 23.40 5.25
N LEU A 144 -9.27 23.84 6.48
CA LEU A 144 -10.41 23.50 7.31
C LEU A 144 -11.69 24.24 6.96
N LYS A 145 -11.61 25.44 6.35
CA LYS A 145 -12.81 26.22 5.98
C LYS A 145 -13.63 25.50 4.92
N PRO A 146 -13.12 25.23 3.71
CA PRO A 146 -13.81 24.38 2.73
C PRO A 146 -13.83 22.91 3.15
N GLY A 147 -12.95 22.50 4.06
CA GLY A 147 -12.91 21.15 4.60
C GLY A 147 -12.29 20.13 3.67
N HIS A 148 -11.08 20.39 3.21
CA HIS A 148 -10.31 19.42 2.44
C HIS A 148 -8.83 19.44 2.84
N ALA A 149 -8.15 18.33 2.53
CA ALA A 149 -6.69 18.24 2.51
C ALA A 149 -6.24 17.86 1.12
N LEU A 150 -5.03 18.24 0.73
CA LEU A 150 -4.43 17.93 -0.56
C LEU A 150 -3.16 17.11 -0.37
N ILE A 151 -3.16 15.85 -0.80
CA ILE A 151 -1.94 15.05 -0.85
C ILE A 151 -1.23 15.35 -2.18
N HIS A 152 0.01 15.81 -2.09
CA HIS A 152 0.79 16.19 -3.26
C HIS A 152 1.21 14.97 -4.11
N PRO A 153 1.48 15.17 -5.42
CA PRO A 153 1.85 14.08 -6.34
C PRO A 153 3.09 13.29 -5.91
N ASP A 154 4.07 13.94 -5.29
CA ASP A 154 5.29 13.31 -4.77
C ASP A 154 5.04 12.40 -3.57
N GLN A 155 3.98 12.64 -2.80
CA GLN A 155 3.54 11.81 -1.68
C GLN A 155 2.58 10.69 -2.10
N SER A 156 2.14 10.67 -3.36
CA SER A 156 1.19 9.72 -3.90
C SER A 156 1.90 8.64 -4.74
N LYS A 157 1.44 7.37 -4.62
CA LYS A 157 1.93 6.28 -5.49
C LYS A 157 1.53 6.47 -6.95
N SER A 158 0.39 7.11 -7.21
CA SER A 158 -0.10 7.39 -8.56
C SER A 158 0.55 8.61 -9.20
N ARG A 159 1.42 9.32 -8.50
CA ARG A 159 2.00 10.61 -8.91
C ARG A 159 0.94 11.66 -9.32
N ARG A 160 -0.25 11.58 -8.73
CA ARG A 160 -1.34 12.53 -8.91
C ARG A 160 -1.70 13.14 -7.58
N ALA A 161 -2.11 14.39 -7.59
CA ALA A 161 -2.67 15.03 -6.42
C ALA A 161 -3.96 14.31 -5.99
N ILE A 162 -4.15 14.10 -4.69
CA ILE A 162 -5.34 13.47 -4.14
C ILE A 162 -6.06 14.50 -3.27
N PRO A 163 -7.18 15.06 -3.74
CA PRO A 163 -8.03 15.88 -2.89
C PRO A 163 -8.78 14.96 -1.91
N VAL A 164 -8.68 15.27 -0.62
CA VAL A 164 -9.25 14.48 0.47
C VAL A 164 -10.33 15.29 1.16
N PRO A 165 -11.61 15.05 0.93
CA PRO A 165 -12.67 15.69 1.67
C PRO A 165 -12.60 15.31 3.16
N LEU A 166 -12.64 16.32 4.03
CA LEU A 166 -12.61 16.17 5.48
C LEU A 166 -14.03 16.16 6.02
N ASN A 167 -14.51 15.03 6.47
CA ASN A 167 -15.77 14.92 7.19
C ASN A 167 -15.67 15.56 8.59
N LYS A 168 -16.80 15.66 9.31
CA LYS A 168 -16.86 16.29 10.64
C LYS A 168 -15.84 15.70 11.62
N ASN A 169 -15.69 14.36 11.62
CA ASN A 169 -14.74 13.68 12.51
C ASN A 169 -13.28 14.00 12.14
N ALA A 170 -12.93 13.95 10.86
CA ALA A 170 -11.59 14.29 10.41
C ALA A 170 -11.22 15.75 10.76
N LYS A 171 -12.16 16.70 10.61
CA LYS A 171 -11.94 18.09 11.00
C LYS A 171 -11.70 18.22 12.51
N ALA A 172 -12.51 17.59 13.35
CA ALA A 172 -12.35 17.61 14.80
C ALA A 172 -10.99 17.08 15.24
N ILE A 173 -10.56 15.94 14.66
CA ILE A 173 -9.25 15.35 14.97
C ILE A 173 -8.11 16.30 14.61
N ILE A 174 -8.18 16.97 13.45
CA ILE A 174 -7.16 17.95 13.03
C ILE A 174 -7.14 19.15 13.97
N GLU A 175 -8.32 19.68 14.35
CA GLU A 175 -8.43 20.82 15.29
C GLU A 175 -7.72 20.51 16.61
N GLU A 176 -7.85 19.29 17.14
CA GLU A 176 -7.18 18.85 18.37
C GLU A 176 -5.64 18.78 18.25
N GLN A 177 -5.09 18.79 17.03
CA GLN A 177 -3.64 18.79 16.81
C GLN A 177 -3.05 20.20 16.74
N LYS A 178 -3.88 21.25 16.64
CA LYS A 178 -3.40 22.64 16.53
C LYS A 178 -2.49 23.01 17.70
N GLY A 179 -1.38 23.67 17.37
CA GLY A 179 -0.41 24.13 18.35
C GLY A 179 0.61 23.08 18.82
N LYS A 180 0.44 21.78 18.46
CA LYS A 180 1.37 20.73 18.86
C LYS A 180 2.66 20.72 18.03
N ASN A 181 2.61 21.14 16.76
CA ASN A 181 3.77 21.29 15.88
C ASN A 181 3.49 22.36 14.82
N LYS A 182 4.54 23.05 14.33
CA LYS A 182 4.41 24.13 13.35
C LYS A 182 4.24 23.63 11.91
N GLU A 183 4.73 22.45 11.60
CA GLU A 183 4.79 21.89 10.24
C GLU A 183 3.84 20.72 10.07
N PHE A 184 3.95 19.69 10.92
CA PHE A 184 3.20 18.45 10.81
C PHE A 184 1.92 18.46 11.65
N VAL A 185 0.83 17.91 11.09
CA VAL A 185 -0.44 17.78 11.81
C VAL A 185 -0.33 16.74 12.92
N PHE A 186 0.25 15.57 12.62
CA PHE A 186 0.37 14.46 13.58
C PHE A 186 1.81 14.29 14.05
N THR A 187 2.01 14.34 15.35
CA THR A 187 3.33 14.21 15.96
C THR A 187 3.30 13.37 17.22
N TYR A 188 4.46 12.89 17.63
CA TYR A 188 4.69 12.26 18.93
C TYR A 188 5.88 12.92 19.61
N LYS A 189 5.67 13.45 20.83
CA LYS A 189 6.69 14.23 21.55
C LYS A 189 7.30 15.34 20.69
N LEU A 190 6.42 16.09 20.01
CA LEU A 190 6.74 17.20 19.10
C LEU A 190 7.51 16.81 17.82
N ASN A 191 7.81 15.52 17.60
CA ASN A 191 8.50 15.04 16.41
C ASN A 191 7.53 14.36 15.42
N PRO A 192 7.80 14.43 14.11
CA PRO A 192 7.04 13.69 13.11
C PRO A 192 7.06 12.18 13.38
N VAL A 193 5.94 11.52 13.13
CA VAL A 193 5.83 10.07 13.25
C VAL A 193 6.20 9.44 11.91
N THR A 194 7.17 8.54 11.90
CA THR A 194 7.62 7.87 10.67
C THR A 194 6.88 6.57 10.41
N ARG A 195 6.41 5.90 11.47
CA ARG A 195 5.77 4.59 11.38
C ARG A 195 4.75 4.36 12.50
N CYS A 196 3.53 3.99 12.12
CA CYS A 196 2.45 3.68 13.06
C CYS A 196 2.35 2.17 13.38
N ASN A 197 2.69 1.29 12.44
CA ASN A 197 2.72 -0.17 12.65
C ASN A 197 3.92 -0.59 13.49
N ASN A 198 3.96 -0.15 14.75
CA ASN A 198 5.04 -0.31 15.71
C ASN A 198 4.65 -1.23 16.87
N HIS A 199 5.48 -1.28 17.91
CA HIS A 199 5.24 -2.12 19.09
C HIS A 199 3.98 -1.70 19.87
N ALA A 200 3.69 -0.41 20.00
CA ALA A 200 2.50 0.09 20.69
C ALA A 200 1.21 -0.32 19.95
N TRP A 201 1.22 -0.23 18.62
CA TRP A 201 0.14 -0.74 17.76
C TRP A 201 -0.12 -2.23 17.99
N ARG A 202 0.92 -3.06 17.94
CA ARG A 202 0.80 -4.52 18.16
C ARG A 202 0.29 -4.87 19.55
N LYS A 203 0.73 -4.14 20.58
CA LYS A 203 0.19 -4.31 21.95
C LYS A 203 -1.27 -3.94 22.05
N ALA A 204 -1.71 -2.85 21.41
CA ALA A 204 -3.12 -2.45 21.37
C ALA A 204 -3.98 -3.50 20.69
N LEU A 205 -3.57 -4.04 19.54
CA LEU A 205 -4.26 -5.14 18.86
C LEU A 205 -4.43 -6.37 19.77
N LYS A 206 -3.35 -6.74 20.50
CA LYS A 206 -3.42 -7.88 21.43
C LYS A 206 -4.42 -7.63 22.57
N ARG A 207 -4.43 -6.42 23.17
CA ARG A 207 -5.39 -6.06 24.23
C ARG A 207 -6.82 -6.00 23.70
N ALA A 208 -7.02 -5.47 22.49
CA ALA A 208 -8.31 -5.46 21.80
C ALA A 208 -8.74 -6.84 21.27
N ARG A 209 -7.94 -7.90 21.43
CA ARG A 209 -8.16 -9.27 20.93
C ARG A 209 -8.39 -9.31 19.41
N ILE A 210 -7.69 -8.46 18.67
CA ILE A 210 -7.75 -8.39 17.21
C ILE A 210 -6.49 -9.06 16.65
N SER A 211 -6.67 -10.12 15.87
CA SER A 211 -5.61 -10.86 15.19
C SER A 211 -5.55 -10.49 13.71
N ASP A 212 -4.38 -10.72 13.09
CA ASP A 212 -4.14 -10.57 11.65
C ASP A 212 -4.67 -9.24 11.10
N PHE A 213 -4.27 -8.12 11.75
CA PHE A 213 -4.66 -6.77 11.37
C PHE A 213 -3.45 -5.83 11.36
N ARG A 214 -3.24 -5.13 10.25
CA ARG A 214 -2.14 -4.20 10.02
C ARG A 214 -2.66 -2.78 9.94
N TRP A 215 -1.80 -1.79 10.07
CA TRP A 215 -2.20 -0.39 9.89
C TRP A 215 -2.92 -0.13 8.55
N HIS A 216 -2.41 -0.71 7.47
CA HIS A 216 -3.02 -0.54 6.15
C HIS A 216 -4.46 -1.07 6.06
N ASP A 217 -4.82 -2.01 6.92
CA ASP A 217 -6.18 -2.58 6.95
C ASP A 217 -7.22 -1.59 7.52
N LEU A 218 -6.78 -0.48 8.16
CA LEU A 218 -7.66 0.65 8.47
C LEU A 218 -8.25 1.29 7.20
N ARG A 219 -7.43 1.42 6.16
CA ARG A 219 -7.91 1.89 4.86
C ARG A 219 -8.85 0.87 4.20
N HIS A 220 -8.59 -0.42 4.35
CA HIS A 220 -9.55 -1.45 3.94
C HIS A 220 -10.84 -1.35 4.72
N THR A 221 -10.78 -1.08 6.02
CA THR A 221 -11.94 -0.87 6.88
C THR A 221 -12.78 0.32 6.42
N TRP A 222 -12.14 1.47 6.17
CA TRP A 222 -12.79 2.66 5.63
C TRP A 222 -13.51 2.37 4.31
N ALA A 223 -12.83 1.73 3.36
CA ALA A 223 -13.42 1.37 2.07
C ALA A 223 -14.59 0.39 2.21
N SER A 224 -14.45 -0.62 3.07
CA SER A 224 -15.51 -1.60 3.34
C SER A 224 -16.75 -0.94 3.96
N TRP A 225 -16.56 -0.03 4.91
CA TRP A 225 -17.67 0.71 5.52
C TRP A 225 -18.38 1.62 4.52
N HIS A 226 -17.65 2.24 3.59
CA HIS A 226 -18.26 3.02 2.51
C HIS A 226 -19.15 2.17 1.61
N VAL A 227 -18.66 1.01 1.17
CA VAL A 227 -19.44 0.09 0.32
C VAL A 227 -20.66 -0.44 1.04
N GLN A 228 -20.50 -0.87 2.30
CA GLN A 228 -21.63 -1.36 3.13
C GLN A 228 -22.71 -0.29 3.33
N ARG A 229 -22.33 1.00 3.31
CA ARG A 229 -23.26 2.14 3.40
C ARG A 229 -23.77 2.64 2.05
N GLY A 230 -23.46 1.94 0.97
CA GLY A 230 -23.99 2.22 -0.37
C GLY A 230 -23.22 3.29 -1.17
N THR A 231 -22.01 3.63 -0.77
CA THR A 231 -21.16 4.50 -1.60
C THR A 231 -20.84 3.78 -2.91
N PRO A 232 -21.19 4.35 -4.07
CA PRO A 232 -20.86 3.76 -5.38
C PRO A 232 -19.35 3.57 -5.55
N LEU A 233 -18.94 2.46 -6.14
CA LEU A 233 -17.52 2.12 -6.28
C LEU A 233 -16.70 3.16 -7.04
N HIS A 234 -17.27 3.82 -8.05
CA HIS A 234 -16.58 4.90 -8.78
C HIS A 234 -16.33 6.14 -7.91
N LYS A 235 -17.28 6.48 -7.00
CA LYS A 235 -17.07 7.55 -6.02
C LYS A 235 -16.06 7.14 -4.97
N LEU A 236 -16.08 5.88 -4.54
CA LEU A 236 -15.07 5.35 -3.61
C LEU A 236 -13.67 5.38 -4.23
N GLN A 237 -13.54 5.08 -5.53
CA GLN A 237 -12.28 5.20 -6.26
C GLN A 237 -11.72 6.63 -6.16
N GLN A 238 -12.54 7.62 -6.43
CA GLN A 238 -12.15 9.02 -6.38
C GLN A 238 -11.75 9.45 -4.95
N LEU A 239 -12.59 9.13 -3.96
CA LEU A 239 -12.33 9.44 -2.55
C LEU A 239 -11.02 8.80 -2.05
N GLY A 240 -10.74 7.58 -2.47
CA GLY A 240 -9.52 6.86 -2.08
C GLY A 240 -8.29 7.18 -2.93
N GLY A 241 -8.42 7.94 -4.02
CA GLY A 241 -7.32 8.25 -4.92
C GLY A 241 -6.70 7.02 -5.59
N TRP A 242 -7.50 5.99 -5.88
CA TRP A 242 -7.02 4.81 -6.61
C TRP A 242 -6.95 5.07 -8.11
N ALA A 243 -5.78 4.78 -8.70
CA ALA A 243 -5.55 4.96 -10.13
C ALA A 243 -6.42 4.04 -10.99
N ASN A 244 -6.58 2.76 -10.58
CA ASN A 244 -7.29 1.73 -11.32
C ASN A 244 -8.58 1.32 -10.61
N TYR A 245 -9.66 1.18 -11.38
CA TYR A 245 -10.96 0.74 -10.87
C TYR A 245 -10.92 -0.68 -10.30
N GLU A 246 -10.11 -1.57 -10.84
CA GLU A 246 -9.89 -2.93 -10.33
C GLU A 246 -9.48 -2.96 -8.85
N MET A 247 -8.77 -1.93 -8.40
CA MET A 247 -8.39 -1.83 -6.97
C MET A 247 -9.60 -1.65 -6.05
N VAL A 248 -10.71 -1.15 -6.57
CA VAL A 248 -11.96 -0.93 -5.83
C VAL A 248 -12.92 -2.11 -5.98
N LEU A 249 -12.87 -2.83 -7.10
CA LEU A 249 -13.70 -4.02 -7.35
C LEU A 249 -13.55 -5.10 -6.27
N ARG A 250 -12.40 -5.15 -5.60
CA ARG A 250 -12.18 -6.06 -4.46
C ARG A 250 -13.16 -5.88 -3.31
N TYR A 251 -13.81 -4.73 -3.20
CA TYR A 251 -14.82 -4.44 -2.17
C TYR A 251 -16.26 -4.68 -2.67
N ALA A 252 -16.47 -4.96 -3.95
CA ALA A 252 -17.79 -5.08 -4.57
C ALA A 252 -18.67 -6.14 -3.88
N HIS A 253 -18.07 -7.24 -3.43
CA HIS A 253 -18.79 -8.32 -2.73
C HIS A 253 -19.43 -7.87 -1.39
N LEU A 254 -19.03 -6.72 -0.84
CA LEU A 254 -19.57 -6.16 0.40
C LEU A 254 -20.86 -5.35 0.17
N SER A 255 -21.30 -5.18 -1.08
CA SER A 255 -22.50 -4.43 -1.47
C SER A 255 -23.77 -5.28 -1.53
N SER A 256 -23.80 -6.49 -0.96
CA SER A 256 -24.92 -7.43 -1.08
C SER A 256 -26.27 -6.83 -0.66
N VAL A 257 -26.32 -6.05 0.42
CA VAL A 257 -27.52 -5.34 0.86
C VAL A 257 -27.99 -4.32 -0.18
N GLN A 258 -27.04 -3.59 -0.77
CA GLN A 258 -27.32 -2.58 -1.81
C GLN A 258 -27.80 -3.23 -3.12
N LEU A 259 -27.25 -4.40 -3.45
CA LEU A 259 -27.71 -5.17 -4.63
C LEU A 259 -29.15 -5.66 -4.43
N ARG A 260 -29.50 -6.14 -3.23
CA ARG A 260 -30.88 -6.52 -2.90
C ARG A 260 -31.82 -5.32 -3.01
N LEU A 261 -31.50 -4.20 -2.39
CA LEU A 261 -32.30 -2.98 -2.49
C LEU A 261 -32.43 -2.46 -3.93
N ALA A 262 -31.40 -2.64 -4.74
CA ALA A 262 -31.44 -2.28 -6.15
C ALA A 262 -32.35 -3.21 -6.95
N SER A 263 -32.36 -4.52 -6.66
CA SER A 263 -33.25 -5.48 -7.32
C SER A 263 -34.73 -5.22 -7.02
N GLU A 264 -35.04 -4.74 -5.81
CA GLU A 264 -36.42 -4.42 -5.40
C GLU A 264 -37.00 -3.19 -6.14
N ARG A 265 -36.15 -2.33 -6.73
CA ARG A 265 -36.61 -1.11 -7.44
C ARG A 265 -37.44 -1.37 -8.70
N ILE A 266 -37.39 -2.58 -9.25
CA ILE A 266 -38.13 -2.95 -10.47
C ILE A 266 -39.39 -3.78 -10.16
N ASN A 267 -39.67 -4.06 -8.88
CA ASN A 267 -40.83 -4.86 -8.49
C ASN A 267 -42.19 -4.28 -8.97
N ASP A 268 -42.30 -2.94 -9.03
CA ASP A 268 -43.51 -2.24 -9.42
C ASP A 268 -43.52 -1.90 -10.94
N THR A 269 -42.55 -2.41 -11.71
CA THR A 269 -42.40 -2.10 -13.13
C THR A 269 -42.96 -3.21 -14.04
N ILE A 270 -43.23 -4.38 -13.47
CA ILE A 270 -43.84 -5.56 -14.10
C ILE A 270 -45.15 -5.82 -13.43
#